data_0487ed30b06cf2e1b8c64eaf628418fe
#
_entry.id   0487ed30b06cf2e1b8c64eaf628418fe
#
_cell.length_a   1.000
_cell.length_b   1.000
_cell.length_c   1.000
_cell.angle_alpha   90.00
_cell.angle_beta   90.00
_cell.angle_gamma   90.00
#
_symmetry.space_group_name_H-M   'P 1'
#
loop_
_entity.id
_entity.type
_entity.pdbx_description
1 polymer ?
#
loop_
_entity_poly.entity_id
_entity_poly.type
_entity_poly.pdbx_seq_one_letter_code
_entity_poly.pdbx_strand_id
1 'polypeptide(L)'
;TDAADEDDFDSICAALERRGVQRIDYLVLSHYDKDHIGSAAALVRAYPVGQILGPDYEEDSMYLTLLKRAAEERNTPFLRLTENYTVKTENGSFTLDPPDIDYGDDNNNSLVTTVTWRETSFLLLGDAKKNRLNEFLDAALDSYELIKLPHHGDSNKPLLKLIAQTTPRYAAATVSPAEEIEDKLIAALA
;
A
#
# COMPACT_ATOMS: atom_id res chain seq x y z
N THR A 1 1.42 -1.66 -5.30
CA THR A 1 1.84 -0.78 -4.18
C THR A 1 3.04 -1.36 -3.49
N ASP A 2 3.82 -0.46 -2.87
CA ASP A 2 5.05 -0.71 -2.14
C ASP A 2 6.17 -1.34 -2.97
N ALA A 3 7.37 -1.36 -2.43
CA ALA A 3 8.59 -1.80 -3.07
C ALA A 3 9.45 -2.70 -2.16
N ALA A 4 8.80 -3.31 -1.18
CA ALA A 4 9.37 -4.26 -0.23
C ALA A 4 10.71 -3.81 0.41
N ASP A 5 11.44 -4.72 1.02
CA ASP A 5 12.77 -4.46 1.58
C ASP A 5 13.83 -4.27 0.47
N GLU A 6 15.00 -3.74 0.84
CA GLU A 6 16.10 -3.53 -0.10
C GLU A 6 16.63 -4.85 -0.71
N ASP A 7 16.55 -5.95 0.02
CA ASP A 7 16.96 -7.29 -0.42
C ASP A 7 15.98 -7.92 -1.43
N ASP A 8 14.78 -7.35 -1.61
CA ASP A 8 13.76 -7.87 -2.52
C ASP A 8 13.83 -7.29 -3.94
N PHE A 9 14.75 -6.37 -4.22
CA PHE A 9 14.87 -5.70 -5.52
C PHE A 9 14.92 -6.67 -6.70
N ASP A 10 15.78 -7.68 -6.63
CA ASP A 10 15.93 -8.66 -7.71
C ASP A 10 14.65 -9.48 -7.92
N SER A 11 13.96 -9.81 -6.84
CA SER A 11 12.68 -10.52 -6.87
C SER A 11 11.57 -9.69 -7.53
N ILE A 12 11.52 -8.39 -7.23
CA ILE A 12 10.59 -7.45 -7.86
C ILE A 12 10.91 -7.31 -9.35
N CYS A 13 12.18 -7.10 -9.71
CA CYS A 13 12.61 -7.01 -11.12
C CYS A 13 12.23 -8.27 -11.90
N ALA A 14 12.52 -9.46 -11.36
CA ALA A 14 12.14 -10.73 -11.99
C ALA A 14 10.61 -10.86 -12.14
N ALA A 15 9.83 -10.33 -11.21
CA ALA A 15 8.36 -10.34 -11.31
C ALA A 15 7.84 -9.39 -12.40
N LEU A 16 8.44 -8.22 -12.55
CA LEU A 16 8.12 -7.24 -13.59
C LEU A 16 8.50 -7.78 -14.98
N GLU A 17 9.70 -8.34 -15.11
CA GLU A 17 10.20 -8.93 -16.36
C GLU A 17 9.33 -10.09 -16.85
N ARG A 18 8.95 -11.02 -15.94
CA ARG A 18 8.03 -12.13 -16.29
C ARG A 18 6.68 -11.65 -16.82
N ARG A 19 6.28 -10.42 -16.50
CA ARG A 19 5.05 -9.79 -16.99
C ARG A 19 5.27 -8.87 -18.18
N GLY A 20 6.51 -8.75 -18.67
CA GLY A 20 6.87 -7.86 -19.78
C GLY A 20 6.75 -6.38 -19.45
N VAL A 21 6.79 -6.01 -18.16
CA VAL A 21 6.71 -4.61 -17.72
C VAL A 21 8.03 -3.92 -18.02
N GLN A 22 7.97 -2.88 -18.86
CA GLN A 22 9.13 -2.06 -19.21
C GLN A 22 9.08 -0.65 -18.61
N ARG A 23 7.94 -0.29 -18.02
CA ARG A 23 7.69 1.01 -17.38
C ARG A 23 6.73 0.82 -16.21
N ILE A 24 6.95 1.57 -15.16
CA ILE A 24 6.04 1.72 -14.02
C ILE A 24 5.36 3.07 -14.17
N ASP A 25 4.06 3.10 -14.47
CA ASP A 25 3.36 4.39 -14.61
C ASP A 25 3.19 5.08 -13.26
N TYR A 26 2.86 4.31 -12.23
CA TYR A 26 2.69 4.79 -10.86
C TYR A 26 3.38 3.85 -9.86
N LEU A 27 4.31 4.38 -9.08
CA LEU A 27 4.85 3.72 -7.89
C LEU A 27 4.11 4.28 -6.68
N VAL A 28 3.21 3.49 -6.13
CA VAL A 28 2.42 3.88 -4.95
C VAL A 28 3.09 3.32 -3.70
N LEU A 29 3.30 4.15 -2.71
CA LEU A 29 3.89 3.78 -1.42
C LEU A 29 2.85 3.98 -0.33
N SER A 30 2.58 2.93 0.45
CA SER A 30 1.60 3.01 1.54
C SER A 30 2.12 3.90 2.68
N HIS A 31 3.36 3.70 3.09
CA HIS A 31 4.10 4.48 4.08
C HIS A 31 5.61 4.32 3.83
N TYR A 32 6.48 4.80 4.75
CA TYR A 32 7.90 4.91 4.46
C TYR A 32 8.81 3.99 5.27
N ASP A 33 8.25 2.96 5.93
CA ASP A 33 9.03 1.93 6.60
C ASP A 33 9.88 1.13 5.60
N LYS A 34 11.02 0.61 6.07
CA LYS A 34 12.04 -0.05 5.26
C LYS A 34 11.45 -1.18 4.40
N ASP A 35 10.63 -2.03 4.97
CA ASP A 35 10.03 -3.20 4.32
C ASP A 35 8.93 -2.84 3.30
N HIS A 36 8.62 -1.54 3.13
CA HIS A 36 7.71 -1.01 2.13
C HIS A 36 8.40 -0.14 1.07
N ILE A 37 9.48 0.57 1.42
CA ILE A 37 10.18 1.44 0.47
C ILE A 37 11.64 1.07 0.21
N GLY A 38 12.15 -0.01 0.81
CA GLY A 38 13.56 -0.39 0.73
C GLY A 38 14.10 -0.46 -0.69
N SER A 39 13.38 -1.09 -1.60
CA SER A 39 13.76 -1.19 -3.02
C SER A 39 13.29 -0.03 -3.91
N ALA A 40 12.52 0.95 -3.40
CA ALA A 40 11.88 1.98 -4.21
C ALA A 40 12.90 2.85 -4.98
N ALA A 41 13.98 3.29 -4.31
CA ALA A 41 15.03 4.08 -4.95
C ALA A 41 15.75 3.32 -6.07
N ALA A 42 15.99 2.03 -5.89
CA ALA A 42 16.59 1.17 -6.90
C ALA A 42 15.65 0.96 -8.09
N LEU A 43 14.35 0.75 -7.86
CA LEU A 43 13.33 0.66 -8.91
C LEU A 43 13.24 1.94 -9.74
N VAL A 44 13.23 3.12 -9.10
CA VAL A 44 13.20 4.41 -9.80
C VAL A 44 14.44 4.61 -10.69
N ARG A 45 15.60 4.07 -10.30
CA ARG A 45 16.82 4.12 -11.12
C ARG A 45 16.79 3.11 -12.25
N ALA A 46 16.25 1.91 -12.04
CA ALA A 46 16.26 0.80 -12.99
C ALA A 46 15.17 0.91 -14.06
N TYR A 47 14.00 1.43 -13.71
CA TYR A 47 12.85 1.52 -14.63
C TYR A 47 12.46 2.97 -14.88
N PRO A 48 11.91 3.29 -16.08
CA PRO A 48 11.14 4.51 -16.26
C PRO A 48 9.92 4.51 -15.32
N VAL A 49 9.88 5.42 -14.34
CA VAL A 49 8.74 5.60 -13.44
C VAL A 49 8.04 6.89 -13.81
N GLY A 50 6.73 6.83 -14.06
CA GLY A 50 5.93 7.98 -14.46
C GLY A 50 5.70 8.95 -13.30
N GLN A 51 5.29 8.41 -12.15
CA GLN A 51 5.03 9.20 -10.94
C GLN A 51 5.16 8.32 -9.70
N ILE A 52 5.67 8.91 -8.62
CA ILE A 52 5.67 8.31 -7.28
C ILE A 52 4.54 8.97 -6.50
N LEU A 53 3.73 8.18 -5.79
CA LEU A 53 2.62 8.61 -4.97
C LEU A 53 2.80 8.05 -3.55
N GLY A 54 2.68 8.88 -2.54
CA GLY A 54 2.78 8.47 -1.14
C GLY A 54 2.07 9.46 -0.20
N PRO A 55 1.88 9.13 1.08
CA PRO A 55 1.24 10.02 2.04
C PRO A 55 2.13 11.23 2.38
N ASP A 56 1.51 12.30 2.85
CA ASP A 56 2.22 13.53 3.24
C ASP A 56 2.49 13.58 4.74
N TYR A 57 3.61 13.01 5.16
CA TYR A 57 4.18 13.16 6.50
C TYR A 57 5.71 13.12 6.42
N GLU A 58 6.38 13.75 7.38
CA GLU A 58 7.84 13.74 7.41
C GLU A 58 8.36 12.55 8.24
N GLU A 59 9.36 11.89 7.72
CA GLU A 59 10.07 10.81 8.38
C GLU A 59 11.58 10.98 8.17
N ASP A 60 12.35 10.78 9.23
CA ASP A 60 13.82 10.75 9.19
C ASP A 60 14.31 9.35 8.80
N SER A 61 13.98 8.96 7.56
CA SER A 61 14.35 7.67 6.98
C SER A 61 15.44 7.83 5.93
N MET A 62 16.47 6.99 6.03
CA MET A 62 17.49 6.87 4.99
C MET A 62 16.85 6.45 3.65
N TYR A 63 15.89 5.55 3.67
CA TYR A 63 15.23 5.03 2.47
C TYR A 63 14.40 6.10 1.77
N LEU A 64 13.66 6.92 2.53
CA LEU A 64 12.93 8.06 1.98
C LEU A 64 13.90 9.09 1.37
N THR A 65 15.02 9.36 2.04
CA THR A 65 16.07 10.24 1.52
C THR A 65 16.67 9.71 0.21
N LEU A 66 16.98 8.41 0.13
CA LEU A 66 17.48 7.77 -1.10
C LEU A 66 16.44 7.80 -2.23
N LEU A 67 15.15 7.62 -1.90
CA LEU A 67 14.07 7.70 -2.87
C LEU A 67 13.89 9.11 -3.42
N LYS A 68 13.87 10.14 -2.56
CA LYS A 68 13.81 11.56 -2.97
C LYS A 68 14.95 11.88 -3.93
N ARG A 69 16.16 11.46 -3.59
CA ARG A 69 17.34 11.64 -4.46
C ARG A 69 17.21 10.90 -5.80
N ALA A 70 16.77 9.64 -5.81
CA ALA A 70 16.55 8.88 -7.04
C ALA A 70 15.48 9.53 -7.94
N ALA A 71 14.42 10.06 -7.35
CA ALA A 71 13.36 10.78 -8.05
C ALA A 71 13.93 12.06 -8.72
N GLU A 72 14.77 12.83 -8.03
CA GLU A 72 15.45 13.99 -8.60
C GLU A 72 16.39 13.61 -9.74
N GLU A 73 17.26 12.59 -9.54
CA GLU A 73 18.20 12.07 -10.55
C GLU A 73 17.50 11.64 -11.84
N ARG A 74 16.28 11.10 -11.72
CA ARG A 74 15.48 10.59 -12.85
C ARG A 74 14.42 11.55 -13.37
N ASN A 75 14.29 12.74 -12.76
CA ASN A 75 13.21 13.69 -13.00
C ASN A 75 11.82 13.04 -12.88
N THR A 76 11.66 12.15 -11.91
CA THR A 76 10.39 11.46 -11.61
C THR A 76 9.61 12.29 -10.58
N PRO A 77 8.40 12.75 -10.88
CA PRO A 77 7.58 13.48 -9.91
C PRO A 77 7.26 12.61 -8.69
N PHE A 78 7.44 13.16 -7.51
CA PHE A 78 6.99 12.55 -6.25
C PHE A 78 5.89 13.42 -5.66
N LEU A 79 4.65 12.97 -5.80
CA LEU A 79 3.48 13.64 -5.24
C LEU A 79 3.15 13.04 -3.87
N ARG A 80 3.12 13.90 -2.86
CA ARG A 80 2.72 13.58 -1.49
C ARG A 80 1.26 14.00 -1.31
N LEU A 81 0.43 13.05 -0.89
CA LEU A 81 -1.03 13.18 -0.90
C LEU A 81 -1.55 13.61 0.48
N THR A 82 -2.34 14.67 0.49
CA THR A 82 -3.09 15.18 1.66
C THR A 82 -4.59 15.05 1.49
N GLU A 83 -5.04 14.60 0.32
CA GLU A 83 -6.46 14.38 -0.01
C GLU A 83 -6.59 13.19 -0.97
N ASN A 84 -7.79 12.67 -1.10
CA ASN A 84 -8.08 11.53 -1.97
C ASN A 84 -7.64 11.79 -3.41
N TYR A 85 -6.89 10.85 -3.96
CA TYR A 85 -6.37 10.92 -5.32
C TYR A 85 -6.82 9.73 -6.14
N THR A 86 -7.57 9.98 -7.23
CA THR A 86 -8.09 8.91 -8.09
C THR A 86 -7.44 8.96 -9.46
N VAL A 87 -6.87 7.83 -9.87
CA VAL A 87 -6.42 7.60 -11.25
C VAL A 87 -7.44 6.71 -11.95
N LYS A 88 -7.94 7.19 -13.10
CA LYS A 88 -8.84 6.44 -13.97
C LYS A 88 -8.05 5.76 -15.08
N THR A 89 -8.40 4.53 -15.39
CA THR A 89 -7.87 3.74 -16.50
C THR A 89 -9.02 3.35 -17.44
N GLU A 90 -8.71 2.72 -18.56
CA GLU A 90 -9.73 2.29 -19.54
C GLU A 90 -10.80 1.38 -18.92
N ASN A 91 -10.42 0.49 -18.00
CA ASN A 91 -11.29 -0.54 -17.46
C ASN A 91 -11.49 -0.46 -15.93
N GLY A 92 -11.04 0.62 -15.30
CA GLY A 92 -11.15 0.75 -13.85
C GLY A 92 -10.50 2.01 -13.31
N SER A 93 -10.22 2.00 -12.04
CA SER A 93 -9.54 3.09 -11.32
C SER A 93 -8.81 2.56 -10.11
N PHE A 94 -7.90 3.37 -9.60
CA PHE A 94 -7.45 3.21 -8.22
C PHE A 94 -7.58 4.54 -7.49
N THR A 95 -8.09 4.48 -6.28
CA THR A 95 -8.23 5.62 -5.38
C THR A 95 -7.29 5.44 -4.21
N LEU A 96 -6.51 6.45 -3.96
CA LEU A 96 -5.57 6.56 -2.85
C LEU A 96 -6.19 7.47 -1.81
N ASP A 97 -6.32 6.96 -0.60
CA ASP A 97 -6.92 7.62 0.55
C ASP A 97 -5.81 7.84 1.59
N PRO A 98 -5.25 9.05 1.71
CA PRO A 98 -4.24 9.39 2.70
C PRO A 98 -4.87 9.56 4.08
N PRO A 99 -4.09 9.55 5.18
CA PRO A 99 -4.60 9.90 6.49
C PRO A 99 -5.04 11.37 6.53
N ASP A 100 -6.11 11.67 7.27
CA ASP A 100 -6.62 13.03 7.45
C ASP A 100 -5.66 13.92 8.27
N ILE A 101 -4.82 13.28 9.10
CA ILE A 101 -3.82 13.94 9.95
C ILE A 101 -2.55 13.11 10.03
N ASP A 102 -1.43 13.75 10.34
CA ASP A 102 -0.22 13.02 10.74
C ASP A 102 -0.42 12.44 12.16
N TYR A 103 -0.39 11.12 12.25
CA TYR A 103 -0.56 10.39 13.50
C TYR A 103 0.72 10.29 14.33
N GLY A 104 1.88 10.70 13.78
CA GLY A 104 3.19 10.49 14.42
C GLY A 104 3.56 9.01 14.58
N ASP A 105 3.01 8.14 13.74
CA ASP A 105 3.22 6.70 13.69
C ASP A 105 3.09 6.30 12.21
N ASP A 106 4.17 5.84 11.61
CA ASP A 106 4.26 5.60 10.16
C ASP A 106 3.19 4.65 9.66
N ASN A 107 2.92 3.59 10.41
CA ASN A 107 1.88 2.63 10.08
C ASN A 107 0.47 3.27 10.08
N ASN A 108 0.17 4.14 11.07
CA ASN A 108 -1.09 4.89 11.06
C ASN A 108 -1.12 5.99 9.98
N ASN A 109 0.01 6.34 9.39
CA ASN A 109 0.09 7.23 8.24
C ASN A 109 -0.04 6.49 6.90
N SER A 110 -0.40 5.21 6.91
CA SER A 110 -0.56 4.41 5.69
C SER A 110 -1.61 4.96 4.73
N LEU A 111 -1.20 5.10 3.48
CA LEU A 111 -2.07 5.36 2.34
C LEU A 111 -2.90 4.10 2.04
N VAL A 112 -4.20 4.17 2.18
CA VAL A 112 -5.10 3.08 1.81
C VAL A 112 -5.43 3.15 0.33
N THR A 113 -5.35 2.02 -0.36
CA THR A 113 -5.61 1.97 -1.81
C THR A 113 -6.81 1.09 -2.12
N THR A 114 -7.84 1.67 -2.73
CA THR A 114 -8.95 0.93 -3.34
C THR A 114 -8.71 0.82 -4.83
N VAL A 115 -8.63 -0.40 -5.35
CA VAL A 115 -8.54 -0.66 -6.80
C VAL A 115 -9.88 -1.20 -7.27
N THR A 116 -10.46 -0.57 -8.28
CA THR A 116 -11.69 -1.05 -8.93
C THR A 116 -11.36 -1.45 -10.37
N TRP A 117 -11.67 -2.67 -10.72
CA TRP A 117 -11.53 -3.21 -12.06
C TRP A 117 -12.88 -3.77 -12.51
N ARG A 118 -13.53 -3.08 -13.45
CA ARG A 118 -14.90 -3.35 -13.85
C ARG A 118 -15.82 -3.29 -12.62
N GLU A 119 -16.47 -4.41 -12.25
CA GLU A 119 -17.40 -4.54 -11.11
C GLU A 119 -16.71 -5.10 -9.86
N THR A 120 -15.39 -5.29 -9.90
CA THR A 120 -14.64 -5.94 -8.82
C THR A 120 -13.75 -4.92 -8.13
N SER A 121 -13.76 -4.89 -6.80
CA SER A 121 -12.93 -4.01 -5.98
C SER A 121 -11.97 -4.80 -5.10
N PHE A 122 -10.78 -4.24 -4.92
CA PHE A 122 -9.68 -4.76 -4.11
C PHE A 122 -9.24 -3.68 -3.14
N LEU A 123 -8.94 -4.04 -1.91
CA LEU A 123 -8.49 -3.12 -0.87
C LEU A 123 -7.09 -3.48 -0.40
N LEU A 124 -6.18 -2.50 -0.43
CA LEU A 124 -4.82 -2.61 0.06
C LEU A 124 -4.66 -1.62 1.21
N LEU A 125 -4.42 -2.14 2.42
CA LEU A 125 -4.46 -1.36 3.65
C LEU A 125 -3.08 -0.87 4.12
N GLY A 126 -2.01 -1.16 3.36
CA GLY A 126 -0.64 -0.89 3.85
C GLY A 126 -0.44 -1.56 5.21
N ASP A 127 0.09 -0.81 6.15
CA ASP A 127 0.25 -1.25 7.54
C ASP A 127 -0.64 -0.46 8.52
N ALA A 128 -1.78 0.02 8.00
CA ALA A 128 -2.76 0.78 8.76
C ALA A 128 -3.11 0.12 10.10
N LYS A 129 -2.81 0.82 11.19
CA LYS A 129 -3.17 0.41 12.54
C LYS A 129 -4.53 0.99 12.96
N LYS A 130 -4.80 0.88 14.25
CA LYS A 130 -6.11 1.19 14.82
C LYS A 130 -6.67 2.56 14.43
N ASN A 131 -5.85 3.61 14.47
CA ASN A 131 -6.35 4.98 14.23
C ASN A 131 -6.74 5.16 12.78
N ARG A 132 -5.83 4.78 11.86
CA ARG A 132 -6.04 4.85 10.42
C ARG A 132 -7.21 3.99 9.95
N LEU A 133 -7.34 2.77 10.51
CA LEU A 133 -8.48 1.90 10.19
C LEU A 133 -9.81 2.47 10.67
N ASN A 134 -9.86 3.11 11.85
CA ASN A 134 -11.07 3.77 12.34
C ASN A 134 -11.49 4.93 11.42
N GLU A 135 -10.53 5.73 10.95
CA GLU A 135 -10.77 6.82 10.03
C GLU A 135 -11.34 6.30 8.70
N PHE A 136 -10.75 5.24 8.14
CA PHE A 136 -11.14 4.67 6.85
C PHE A 136 -12.49 3.94 6.86
N LEU A 137 -13.00 3.49 8.01
CA LEU A 137 -14.22 2.67 8.09
C LEU A 137 -15.43 3.28 7.34
N ASP A 138 -15.59 4.60 7.41
CA ASP A 138 -16.73 5.29 6.77
C ASP A 138 -16.53 5.47 5.25
N ALA A 139 -15.28 5.37 4.78
CA ALA A 139 -14.94 5.44 3.35
C ALA A 139 -14.93 4.06 2.66
N ALA A 140 -14.96 2.97 3.43
CA ALA A 140 -14.94 1.61 2.88
C ALA A 140 -16.20 1.31 2.07
N LEU A 141 -16.00 0.59 0.94
CA LEU A 141 -17.11 0.06 0.14
C LEU A 141 -17.85 -1.04 0.89
N ASP A 142 -19.06 -1.37 0.44
CA ASP A 142 -19.89 -2.44 1.02
C ASP A 142 -19.27 -3.83 0.84
N SER A 143 -18.44 -4.03 -0.18
CA SER A 143 -17.77 -5.32 -0.43
C SER A 143 -16.48 -5.20 -1.21
N TYR A 144 -15.58 -6.17 -1.01
CA TYR A 144 -14.36 -6.33 -1.79
C TYR A 144 -14.17 -7.79 -2.21
N GLU A 145 -13.62 -8.01 -3.39
CA GLU A 145 -13.20 -9.35 -3.81
C GLU A 145 -12.00 -9.83 -2.99
N LEU A 146 -11.05 -8.93 -2.72
CA LEU A 146 -9.87 -9.24 -1.90
C LEU A 146 -9.49 -8.04 -1.04
N ILE A 147 -9.13 -8.32 0.20
CA ILE A 147 -8.44 -7.37 1.10
C ILE A 147 -7.03 -7.87 1.37
N LYS A 148 -6.00 -7.06 1.08
CA LYS A 148 -4.66 -7.22 1.66
C LYS A 148 -4.73 -6.70 3.09
N LEU A 149 -4.60 -7.62 4.04
CA LEU A 149 -4.65 -7.31 5.46
C LEU A 149 -3.53 -6.35 5.85
N PRO A 150 -3.79 -5.42 6.78
CA PRO A 150 -2.80 -4.44 7.18
C PRO A 150 -1.75 -5.09 8.09
N HIS A 151 -0.58 -4.48 8.18
CA HIS A 151 0.48 -4.79 9.13
C HIS A 151 0.69 -6.30 9.29
N HIS A 152 0.96 -6.96 8.16
CA HIS A 152 1.23 -8.39 8.04
C HIS A 152 0.14 -9.33 8.60
N GLY A 153 -1.05 -8.82 8.92
CA GLY A 153 -2.16 -9.58 9.50
C GLY A 153 -2.35 -9.36 11.00
N ASP A 154 -1.76 -8.34 11.55
CA ASP A 154 -2.05 -7.91 12.93
C ASP A 154 -3.52 -7.56 13.09
N SER A 155 -4.17 -8.16 14.07
CA SER A 155 -5.59 -7.96 14.28
C SER A 155 -5.88 -6.91 15.36
N ASN A 156 -6.85 -6.05 15.05
CA ASN A 156 -7.38 -5.07 15.97
C ASN A 156 -8.90 -4.91 15.77
N LYS A 157 -9.58 -4.23 16.71
CA LYS A 157 -11.03 -4.07 16.66
C LYS A 157 -11.55 -3.39 15.38
N PRO A 158 -10.95 -2.29 14.89
CA PRO A 158 -11.36 -1.69 13.62
C PRO A 158 -11.20 -2.63 12.41
N LEU A 159 -10.12 -3.42 12.33
CA LEU A 159 -9.96 -4.41 11.26
C LEU A 159 -11.07 -5.46 11.28
N LEU A 160 -11.40 -6.00 12.45
CA LEU A 160 -12.49 -6.97 12.58
C LEU A 160 -13.84 -6.34 12.19
N LYS A 161 -14.07 -5.07 12.54
CA LYS A 161 -15.26 -4.33 12.09
C LYS A 161 -15.28 -4.13 10.59
N LEU A 162 -14.14 -3.76 9.97
CA LEU A 162 -14.01 -3.60 8.53
C LEU A 162 -14.33 -4.91 7.81
N ILE A 163 -13.76 -6.03 8.24
CA ILE A 163 -14.02 -7.35 7.67
C ILE A 163 -15.52 -7.70 7.75
N ALA A 164 -16.12 -7.51 8.92
CA ALA A 164 -17.55 -7.79 9.11
C ALA A 164 -18.47 -6.88 8.27
N GLN A 165 -18.07 -5.62 8.05
CA GLN A 165 -18.80 -4.66 7.23
C GLN A 165 -18.69 -4.99 5.73
N THR A 166 -17.50 -5.35 5.25
CA THR A 166 -17.19 -5.47 3.82
C THR A 166 -17.26 -6.90 3.30
N THR A 167 -17.32 -7.90 4.18
CA THR A 167 -17.43 -9.33 3.85
C THR A 167 -16.56 -9.73 2.64
N PRO A 168 -15.23 -9.56 2.69
CA PRO A 168 -14.37 -9.81 1.54
C PRO A 168 -14.38 -11.30 1.18
N ARG A 169 -14.35 -11.59 -0.11
CA ARG A 169 -14.29 -12.99 -0.58
C ARG A 169 -12.94 -13.65 -0.30
N TYR A 170 -11.86 -12.86 -0.36
CA TYR A 170 -10.51 -13.30 -0.08
C TYR A 170 -9.81 -12.29 0.83
N ALA A 171 -8.91 -12.80 1.66
CA ALA A 171 -7.96 -11.99 2.42
C ALA A 171 -6.54 -12.52 2.18
N ALA A 172 -5.59 -11.60 2.06
CA ALA A 172 -4.17 -11.91 1.91
C ALA A 172 -3.37 -11.25 3.02
N ALA A 173 -2.49 -12.00 3.67
CA ALA A 173 -1.50 -11.50 4.61
C ALA A 173 -0.09 -11.77 4.07
N THR A 174 0.82 -10.83 4.28
CA THR A 174 2.25 -10.99 3.98
C THR A 174 2.98 -11.31 5.28
N VAL A 175 3.00 -12.57 5.66
CA VAL A 175 3.63 -13.05 6.91
C VAL A 175 4.88 -13.85 6.60
N SER A 176 5.83 -13.85 7.53
CA SER A 176 6.95 -14.77 7.45
C SER A 176 6.51 -16.21 7.80
N PRO A 177 7.23 -17.26 7.36
CA PRO A 177 6.88 -18.63 7.70
C PRO A 177 6.87 -18.95 9.21
N ALA A 178 7.43 -18.07 10.03
CA ALA A 178 7.50 -18.20 11.48
C ALA A 178 6.37 -17.49 12.22
N GLU A 179 5.57 -16.68 11.50
CA GLU A 179 4.46 -15.91 12.07
C GLU A 179 3.13 -16.62 11.80
N GLU A 180 2.27 -16.61 12.80
CA GLU A 180 0.93 -17.19 12.72
C GLU A 180 -0.11 -16.09 12.70
N ILE A 181 -1.13 -16.24 11.87
CA ILE A 181 -2.30 -15.35 11.88
C ILE A 181 -3.14 -15.68 13.10
N GLU A 182 -3.55 -14.67 13.84
CA GLU A 182 -4.35 -14.81 15.06
C GLU A 182 -5.70 -15.52 14.80
N ASP A 183 -6.08 -16.47 15.63
CA ASP A 183 -7.33 -17.23 15.52
C ASP A 183 -8.58 -16.36 15.39
N LYS A 184 -8.61 -15.22 16.08
CA LYS A 184 -9.74 -14.26 16.01
C LYS A 184 -9.88 -13.62 14.63
N LEU A 185 -8.77 -13.43 13.90
CA LEU A 185 -8.77 -12.91 12.55
C LEU A 185 -9.23 -13.98 11.56
N ILE A 186 -8.73 -15.21 11.73
CA ILE A 186 -9.20 -16.37 10.96
C ILE A 186 -10.70 -16.57 11.13
N ALA A 187 -11.19 -16.50 12.37
CA ALA A 187 -12.62 -16.64 12.67
C ALA A 187 -13.49 -15.50 12.08
N ALA A 188 -12.94 -14.30 11.94
CA ALA A 188 -13.66 -13.18 11.33
C ALA A 188 -13.74 -13.28 9.79
N LEU A 189 -12.86 -14.05 9.17
CA LEU A 189 -12.79 -14.29 7.73
C LEU A 189 -13.53 -15.55 7.28
N ALA A 190 -13.98 -16.41 8.22
CA ALA A 190 -14.69 -17.66 7.95
C ALA A 190 -16.19 -17.43 7.75
#